data_0314b0f4ba6bd223ee43c198d8dc962f
#
_entry.id   0314b0f4ba6bd223ee43c198d8dc962f
#
_cell.length_a   1.000
_cell.length_b   1.000
_cell.length_c   1.000
_cell.angle_alpha   90.00
_cell.angle_beta   90.00
_cell.angle_gamma   90.00
#
_symmetry.space_group_name_H-M   'P 1'
#
loop_
_entity.id
_entity.type
_entity.pdbx_description
1 polymer ?
#
loop_
_entity_poly.entity_id
_entity_poly.type
_entity_poly.pdbx_seq_one_letter_code
_entity_poly.pdbx_strand_id
1 'polypeptide(L)'
;MSDHPPSQATAPVALLRASAVHLRLGEHTVFTGLDLCIAPGLTLIYGDESCGKSSLLRLLAGDLVPQSGAFFLDGVPADASALRNASYWTDIRSEAHDTISARSYWAGLQTRYPAWDAMALQTLVGGLGLAEHADKPLYMLSTGSKRKVWLAAAFASGARLILIDEPFAALDRASAACVRDWLGQAAKSASRACVIADYQAPAGLALRQVLLRQGQAHAA
;
A
#
# COMPACT_ATOMS: atom_id res chain seq x y z
N MET A 1 5.03 -44.53 24.38
CA MET A 1 5.73 -43.40 23.78
C MET A 1 5.00 -43.10 22.49
N SER A 2 4.15 -42.09 22.52
CA SER A 2 3.32 -41.69 21.37
C SER A 2 3.98 -40.49 20.73
N ASP A 3 4.61 -40.73 19.57
CA ASP A 3 5.15 -39.71 18.72
C ASP A 3 3.99 -38.91 18.09
N HIS A 4 3.78 -37.68 18.53
CA HIS A 4 2.96 -36.72 17.83
C HIS A 4 3.84 -36.05 16.76
N PRO A 5 3.46 -36.08 15.47
CA PRO A 5 4.17 -35.32 14.47
C PRO A 5 4.02 -33.82 14.75
N PRO A 6 5.07 -33.00 14.49
CA PRO A 6 5.00 -31.57 14.72
C PRO A 6 3.91 -30.94 13.85
N SER A 7 3.04 -30.15 14.48
CA SER A 7 2.00 -29.38 13.82
C SER A 7 2.64 -28.55 12.70
N GLN A 8 2.33 -28.87 11.45
CA GLN A 8 2.69 -28.03 10.32
C GLN A 8 1.98 -26.70 10.50
N ALA A 9 2.73 -25.66 10.83
CA ALA A 9 2.23 -24.29 10.79
C ALA A 9 1.74 -24.01 9.37
N THR A 10 0.43 -23.94 9.21
CA THR A 10 -0.21 -23.62 7.93
C THR A 10 0.33 -22.26 7.48
N ALA A 11 1.01 -22.21 6.33
CA ALA A 11 1.48 -20.95 5.76
C ALA A 11 0.28 -19.99 5.65
N PRO A 12 0.42 -18.71 6.02
CA PRO A 12 -0.69 -17.78 5.99
C PRO A 12 -1.24 -17.72 4.56
N VAL A 13 -2.57 -17.85 4.44
CA VAL A 13 -3.25 -17.79 3.15
C VAL A 13 -2.94 -16.43 2.52
N ALA A 14 -2.33 -16.44 1.35
CA ALA A 14 -1.98 -15.21 0.65
C ALA A 14 -3.25 -14.49 0.20
N LEU A 15 -3.38 -13.20 0.54
CA LEU A 15 -4.43 -12.33 0.01
C LEU A 15 -4.15 -12.00 -1.47
N LEU A 16 -2.90 -11.74 -1.80
CA LEU A 16 -2.45 -11.49 -3.18
C LEU A 16 -1.21 -12.31 -3.48
N ARG A 17 -1.19 -12.93 -4.66
CA ARG A 17 0.00 -13.60 -5.21
C ARG A 17 0.29 -13.06 -6.60
N ALA A 18 1.54 -12.70 -6.84
CA ALA A 18 2.12 -12.47 -8.16
C ALA A 18 2.95 -13.69 -8.53
N SER A 19 2.88 -14.14 -9.77
CA SER A 19 3.59 -15.33 -10.26
C SER A 19 4.25 -15.06 -11.59
N ALA A 20 5.57 -15.31 -11.64
CA ALA A 20 6.43 -15.16 -12.82
C ALA A 20 6.23 -13.81 -13.55
N VAL A 21 6.11 -12.71 -12.82
CA VAL A 21 5.80 -11.40 -13.38
C VAL A 21 7.02 -10.80 -14.05
N HIS A 22 6.86 -10.38 -15.33
CA HIS A 22 7.85 -9.65 -16.08
C HIS A 22 7.37 -8.22 -16.35
N LEU A 23 8.21 -7.22 -16.05
CA LEU A 23 7.92 -5.81 -16.29
C LEU A 23 9.11 -5.12 -16.97
N ARG A 24 8.84 -4.47 -18.11
CA ARG A 24 9.74 -3.48 -18.74
C ARG A 24 9.05 -2.11 -18.76
N LEU A 25 9.83 -1.08 -18.51
CA LEU A 25 9.44 0.32 -18.65
C LEU A 25 10.41 0.98 -19.63
N GLY A 26 9.94 1.24 -20.84
CA GLY A 26 10.83 1.63 -21.95
C GLY A 26 11.90 0.56 -22.24
N GLU A 27 13.17 0.94 -22.22
CA GLU A 27 14.31 0.03 -22.40
C GLU A 27 14.73 -0.71 -21.12
N HIS A 28 14.21 -0.32 -19.95
CA HIS A 28 14.62 -0.89 -18.67
C HIS A 28 13.77 -2.08 -18.28
N THR A 29 14.39 -3.23 -18.04
CA THR A 29 13.75 -4.38 -17.40
C THR A 29 13.73 -4.15 -15.90
N VAL A 30 12.51 -4.07 -15.33
CA VAL A 30 12.32 -3.86 -13.89
C VAL A 30 12.21 -5.19 -13.16
N PHE A 31 11.41 -6.13 -13.71
CA PHE A 31 11.22 -7.45 -13.14
C PHE A 31 11.38 -8.55 -14.18
N THR A 32 12.00 -9.67 -13.77
CA THR A 32 12.18 -10.86 -14.60
C THR A 32 11.73 -12.08 -13.82
N GLY A 33 10.47 -12.51 -14.03
CA GLY A 33 9.93 -13.67 -13.33
C GLY A 33 9.73 -13.44 -11.83
N LEU A 34 9.23 -12.26 -11.43
CA LEU A 34 8.99 -11.93 -10.03
C LEU A 34 7.87 -12.81 -9.47
N ASP A 35 8.16 -13.50 -8.36
CA ASP A 35 7.20 -14.20 -7.52
C ASP A 35 7.05 -13.48 -6.18
N LEU A 36 5.81 -13.25 -5.74
CA LEU A 36 5.53 -12.53 -4.49
C LEU A 36 4.21 -13.02 -3.89
N CYS A 37 4.21 -13.20 -2.55
CA CYS A 37 3.01 -13.49 -1.78
C CYS A 37 2.80 -12.40 -0.71
N ILE A 38 1.63 -11.76 -0.72
CA ILE A 38 1.19 -10.80 0.28
C ILE A 38 0.06 -11.44 1.09
N ALA A 39 0.30 -11.63 2.38
CA ALA A 39 -0.70 -12.08 3.33
C ALA A 39 -1.37 -10.88 4.02
N PRO A 40 -2.53 -11.05 4.68
CA PRO A 40 -3.13 -10.03 5.54
C PRO A 40 -2.14 -9.52 6.60
N GLY A 41 -2.32 -8.26 7.03
CA GLY A 41 -1.42 -7.56 7.95
C GLY A 41 -0.53 -6.56 7.23
N LEU A 42 0.62 -6.24 7.82
CA LEU A 42 1.56 -5.25 7.30
C LEU A 42 2.76 -5.93 6.65
N THR A 43 3.07 -5.52 5.42
CA THR A 43 4.26 -5.96 4.68
C THR A 43 5.09 -4.74 4.28
N LEU A 44 6.38 -4.78 4.53
CA LEU A 44 7.36 -3.82 4.02
C LEU A 44 8.05 -4.41 2.79
N ILE A 45 8.04 -3.67 1.70
CA ILE A 45 8.92 -3.89 0.54
C ILE A 45 10.07 -2.91 0.68
N TYR A 46 11.29 -3.41 0.81
CA TYR A 46 12.48 -2.58 0.95
C TYR A 46 13.58 -3.00 -0.03
N GLY A 47 14.54 -2.13 -0.23
CA GLY A 47 15.65 -2.33 -1.16
C GLY A 47 16.26 -1.01 -1.56
N ASP A 48 17.32 -1.07 -2.36
CA ASP A 48 18.06 0.08 -2.81
C ASP A 48 17.20 1.06 -3.62
N GLU A 49 17.73 2.25 -3.85
CA GLU A 49 17.10 3.22 -4.75
C GLU A 49 16.94 2.61 -6.16
N SER A 50 15.85 2.95 -6.82
CA SER A 50 15.55 2.48 -8.19
C SER A 50 15.45 0.95 -8.37
N CYS A 51 15.39 0.15 -7.30
CA CYS A 51 15.20 -1.31 -7.42
C CYS A 51 13.79 -1.73 -7.86
N GLY A 52 12.86 -0.78 -8.07
CA GLY A 52 11.52 -1.05 -8.59
C GLY A 52 10.39 -1.07 -7.53
N LYS A 53 10.63 -0.59 -6.31
CA LYS A 53 9.60 -0.56 -5.23
C LYS A 53 8.29 0.09 -5.67
N SER A 54 8.35 1.33 -6.17
CA SER A 54 7.16 2.04 -6.66
C SER A 54 6.51 1.35 -7.85
N SER A 55 7.30 0.76 -8.77
CA SER A 55 6.78 -0.01 -9.91
C SER A 55 6.06 -1.28 -9.44
N LEU A 56 6.54 -1.92 -8.38
CA LEU A 56 5.87 -3.06 -7.78
C LEU A 56 4.53 -2.65 -7.16
N LEU A 57 4.48 -1.57 -6.39
CA LEU A 57 3.21 -1.07 -5.84
C LEU A 57 2.21 -0.75 -6.96
N ARG A 58 2.65 -0.13 -8.06
CA ARG A 58 1.81 0.17 -9.23
C ARG A 58 1.29 -1.10 -9.92
N LEU A 59 2.09 -2.15 -10.03
CA LEU A 59 1.64 -3.45 -10.53
C LEU A 59 0.57 -4.06 -9.62
N LEU A 60 0.82 -4.07 -8.31
CA LEU A 60 -0.13 -4.59 -7.31
C LEU A 60 -1.44 -3.80 -7.27
N ALA A 61 -1.37 -2.50 -7.61
CA ALA A 61 -2.55 -1.63 -7.76
C ALA A 61 -3.32 -1.85 -9.08
N GLY A 62 -2.77 -2.60 -10.03
CA GLY A 62 -3.31 -2.69 -11.39
C GLY A 62 -3.14 -1.41 -12.22
N ASP A 63 -2.27 -0.48 -11.77
CA ASP A 63 -1.93 0.76 -12.47
C ASP A 63 -0.91 0.53 -13.59
N LEU A 64 -0.08 -0.51 -13.45
CA LEU A 64 0.78 -1.04 -14.51
C LEU A 64 0.33 -2.44 -14.91
N VAL A 65 0.49 -2.74 -16.20
CA VAL A 65 0.22 -4.08 -16.75
C VAL A 65 1.57 -4.73 -17.08
N PRO A 66 1.85 -5.95 -16.58
CA PRO A 66 3.08 -6.65 -16.89
C PRO A 66 3.07 -7.21 -18.32
N GLN A 67 4.24 -7.48 -18.90
CA GLN A 67 4.34 -8.16 -20.19
C GLN A 67 3.92 -9.63 -20.11
N SER A 68 4.19 -10.28 -18.97
CA SER A 68 3.77 -11.64 -18.71
C SER A 68 3.73 -11.90 -17.21
N GLY A 69 3.22 -13.07 -16.83
CA GLY A 69 2.95 -13.46 -15.45
C GLY A 69 1.47 -13.31 -15.10
N ALA A 70 1.13 -13.65 -13.86
CA ALA A 70 -0.25 -13.64 -13.40
C ALA A 70 -0.36 -13.13 -11.97
N PHE A 71 -1.51 -12.49 -11.67
CA PHE A 71 -1.90 -12.14 -10.31
C PHE A 71 -3.09 -12.96 -9.86
N PHE A 72 -3.16 -13.19 -8.56
CA PHE A 72 -4.27 -13.92 -7.92
C PHE A 72 -4.67 -13.17 -6.64
N LEU A 73 -5.97 -12.92 -6.49
CA LEU A 73 -6.59 -12.44 -5.24
C LEU A 73 -7.36 -13.58 -4.61
N ASP A 74 -7.05 -13.93 -3.36
CA ASP A 74 -7.63 -15.09 -2.65
C ASP A 74 -7.56 -16.39 -3.47
N GLY A 75 -6.50 -16.57 -4.23
CA GLY A 75 -6.32 -17.74 -5.09
C GLY A 75 -7.06 -17.67 -6.44
N VAL A 76 -7.88 -16.64 -6.69
CA VAL A 76 -8.60 -16.45 -7.96
C VAL A 76 -7.77 -15.56 -8.90
N PRO A 77 -7.63 -15.91 -10.20
CA PRO A 77 -6.95 -15.04 -11.16
C PRO A 77 -7.52 -13.63 -11.17
N ALA A 78 -6.65 -12.64 -11.14
CA ALA A 78 -7.01 -11.23 -11.07
C ALA A 78 -6.33 -10.44 -12.19
N ASP A 79 -7.13 -9.74 -12.97
CA ASP A 79 -6.65 -8.77 -13.96
C ASP A 79 -6.39 -7.38 -13.32
N ALA A 80 -5.92 -6.44 -14.11
CA ALA A 80 -5.66 -5.09 -13.66
C ALA A 80 -6.93 -4.39 -13.10
N SER A 81 -8.12 -4.72 -13.59
CA SER A 81 -9.38 -4.16 -13.08
C SER A 81 -9.71 -4.71 -11.69
N ALA A 82 -9.59 -6.02 -11.51
CA ALA A 82 -9.79 -6.67 -10.20
C ALA A 82 -8.80 -6.13 -9.16
N LEU A 83 -7.52 -5.95 -9.53
CA LEU A 83 -6.52 -5.34 -8.65
C LEU A 83 -6.89 -3.90 -8.28
N ARG A 84 -7.29 -3.05 -9.24
CA ARG A 84 -7.73 -1.67 -8.98
C ARG A 84 -8.94 -1.61 -8.04
N ASN A 85 -9.88 -2.51 -8.19
CA ASN A 85 -11.07 -2.54 -7.34
C ASN A 85 -10.78 -3.02 -5.91
N ALA A 86 -9.80 -3.90 -5.74
CA ALA A 86 -9.40 -4.42 -4.43
C ALA A 86 -8.44 -3.49 -3.67
N SER A 87 -7.75 -2.58 -4.37
CA SER A 87 -6.66 -1.79 -3.80
C SER A 87 -6.97 -0.31 -3.65
N TYR A 88 -6.35 0.31 -2.65
CA TYR A 88 -6.11 1.75 -2.60
C TYR A 88 -4.66 2.01 -2.97
N TRP A 89 -4.47 2.79 -4.01
CA TRP A 89 -3.19 3.33 -4.46
C TRP A 89 -3.38 4.75 -4.96
N THR A 90 -2.41 5.61 -4.72
CA THR A 90 -2.36 6.95 -5.31
C THR A 90 -0.91 7.30 -5.62
N ASP A 91 -0.68 7.83 -6.82
CA ASP A 91 0.61 8.42 -7.16
C ASP A 91 0.70 9.81 -6.52
N ILE A 92 1.57 9.92 -5.52
CA ILE A 92 1.78 11.18 -4.79
C ILE A 92 2.36 12.31 -5.64
N ARG A 93 2.89 11.98 -6.83
CA ARG A 93 3.43 12.93 -7.81
C ARG A 93 2.39 13.38 -8.82
N SER A 94 1.20 12.74 -8.81
CA SER A 94 0.14 13.08 -9.75
C SER A 94 -0.51 14.41 -9.38
N GLU A 95 -0.67 15.29 -10.35
CA GLU A 95 -1.39 16.55 -10.25
C GLU A 95 -2.89 16.42 -10.62
N ALA A 96 -3.36 15.20 -10.90
CA ALA A 96 -4.72 14.94 -11.38
C ALA A 96 -5.83 15.46 -10.45
N HIS A 97 -5.52 15.65 -9.17
CA HIS A 97 -6.46 16.14 -8.14
C HIS A 97 -6.10 17.52 -7.61
N ASP A 98 -5.11 18.20 -8.17
CA ASP A 98 -4.57 19.44 -7.61
C ASP A 98 -5.59 20.58 -7.53
N THR A 99 -6.56 20.61 -8.43
CA THR A 99 -7.59 21.67 -8.49
C THR A 99 -8.76 21.48 -7.52
N ILE A 100 -8.91 20.30 -6.92
CA ILE A 100 -9.99 20.03 -5.96
C ILE A 100 -9.49 20.10 -4.52
N SER A 101 -10.41 20.33 -3.57
CA SER A 101 -10.06 20.32 -2.14
C SER A 101 -9.86 18.89 -1.61
N ALA A 102 -9.16 18.77 -0.47
CA ALA A 102 -9.01 17.49 0.22
C ALA A 102 -10.39 16.88 0.56
N ARG A 103 -11.35 17.70 1.00
CA ARG A 103 -12.72 17.27 1.28
C ARG A 103 -13.40 16.69 0.03
N SER A 104 -13.29 17.37 -1.11
CA SER A 104 -13.85 16.88 -2.38
C SER A 104 -13.18 15.60 -2.85
N TYR A 105 -11.86 15.49 -2.67
CA TYR A 105 -11.11 14.28 -2.97
C TYR A 105 -11.62 13.07 -2.15
N TRP A 106 -11.76 13.23 -0.82
CA TRP A 106 -12.28 12.17 0.04
C TRP A 106 -13.74 11.80 -0.28
N ALA A 107 -14.60 12.79 -0.57
CA ALA A 107 -15.98 12.55 -0.97
C ALA A 107 -16.08 11.74 -2.27
N GLY A 108 -15.21 12.01 -3.25
CA GLY A 108 -15.12 11.21 -4.48
C GLY A 108 -14.70 9.76 -4.22
N LEU A 109 -13.78 9.53 -3.28
CA LEU A 109 -13.33 8.19 -2.91
C LEU A 109 -14.40 7.38 -2.17
N GLN A 110 -15.27 8.04 -1.41
CA GLN A 110 -16.35 7.40 -0.68
C GLN A 110 -17.30 6.62 -1.59
N THR A 111 -17.52 7.10 -2.82
CA THR A 111 -18.33 6.41 -3.81
C THR A 111 -17.63 5.19 -4.41
N ARG A 112 -16.30 5.22 -4.46
CA ARG A 112 -15.47 4.14 -5.01
C ARG A 112 -15.26 2.99 -4.05
N TYR A 113 -15.19 3.28 -2.73
CA TYR A 113 -14.87 2.30 -1.70
C TYR A 113 -16.07 2.03 -0.80
N PRO A 114 -16.84 0.94 -1.02
CA PRO A 114 -18.05 0.63 -0.24
C PRO A 114 -17.80 0.44 1.26
N ALA A 115 -16.58 0.05 1.63
CA ALA A 115 -16.17 -0.13 3.03
C ALA A 115 -15.50 1.13 3.62
N TRP A 116 -15.76 2.31 3.04
CA TRP A 116 -15.21 3.57 3.50
C TRP A 116 -15.58 3.85 4.97
N ASP A 117 -14.58 4.15 5.78
CA ASP A 117 -14.73 4.45 7.20
C ASP A 117 -14.63 5.97 7.44
N ALA A 118 -15.79 6.62 7.56
CA ALA A 118 -15.89 8.05 7.81
C ALA A 118 -15.36 8.45 9.21
N MET A 119 -15.49 7.56 10.21
CA MET A 119 -14.97 7.81 11.56
C MET A 119 -13.45 7.75 11.58
N ALA A 120 -12.87 6.77 10.87
CA ALA A 120 -11.43 6.70 10.66
C ALA A 120 -10.91 7.95 9.97
N LEU A 121 -11.57 8.44 8.91
CA LEU A 121 -11.20 9.68 8.24
C LEU A 121 -11.21 10.86 9.21
N GLN A 122 -12.26 11.03 9.99
CA GLN A 122 -12.38 12.15 10.95
C GLN A 122 -11.23 12.12 11.97
N THR A 123 -10.92 10.94 12.50
CA THR A 123 -9.80 10.75 13.45
C THR A 123 -8.47 11.09 12.80
N LEU A 124 -8.24 10.68 11.54
CA LEU A 124 -7.03 10.96 10.79
C LEU A 124 -6.89 12.45 10.43
N VAL A 125 -7.99 13.11 10.07
CA VAL A 125 -8.01 14.56 9.80
C VAL A 125 -7.54 15.34 11.04
N GLY A 126 -8.00 14.96 12.23
CA GLY A 126 -7.54 15.53 13.50
C GLY A 126 -6.08 15.18 13.79
N GLY A 127 -5.72 13.90 13.77
CA GLY A 127 -4.39 13.40 14.13
C GLY A 127 -3.27 13.87 13.18
N LEU A 128 -3.59 14.14 11.92
CA LEU A 128 -2.65 14.64 10.91
C LEU A 128 -2.65 16.18 10.78
N GLY A 129 -3.50 16.88 11.56
CA GLY A 129 -3.59 18.35 11.51
C GLY A 129 -4.12 18.87 10.17
N LEU A 130 -5.09 18.16 9.55
CA LEU A 130 -5.63 18.51 8.23
C LEU A 130 -6.87 19.39 8.28
N ALA A 131 -7.44 19.67 9.46
CA ALA A 131 -8.72 20.37 9.59
C ALA A 131 -8.71 21.74 8.89
N GLU A 132 -7.66 22.53 9.07
CA GLU A 132 -7.50 23.86 8.45
C GLU A 132 -7.18 23.81 6.95
N HIS A 133 -6.87 22.64 6.43
CA HIS A 133 -6.48 22.40 5.05
C HIS A 133 -7.55 21.69 4.21
N ALA A 134 -8.60 21.16 4.87
CA ALA A 134 -9.58 20.29 4.23
C ALA A 134 -10.32 20.95 3.06
N ASP A 135 -10.55 22.25 3.12
CA ASP A 135 -11.29 23.01 2.11
C ASP A 135 -10.41 23.72 1.09
N LYS A 136 -9.07 23.66 1.26
CA LYS A 136 -8.11 24.24 0.32
C LYS A 136 -7.88 23.31 -0.87
N PRO A 137 -7.77 23.83 -2.12
CA PRO A 137 -7.30 23.04 -3.26
C PRO A 137 -5.94 22.40 -2.99
N LEU A 138 -5.74 21.18 -3.48
CA LEU A 138 -4.52 20.42 -3.18
C LEU A 138 -3.25 21.10 -3.67
N TYR A 139 -3.29 21.89 -4.77
CA TYR A 139 -2.12 22.64 -5.24
C TYR A 139 -1.63 23.71 -4.22
N MET A 140 -2.49 24.16 -3.29
CA MET A 140 -2.13 25.11 -2.24
C MET A 140 -1.46 24.46 -1.03
N LEU A 141 -1.43 23.13 -0.98
CA LEU A 141 -0.88 22.38 0.14
C LEU A 141 0.62 22.11 -0.08
N SER A 142 1.39 22.08 1.00
CA SER A 142 2.76 21.58 0.96
C SER A 142 2.77 20.10 0.56
N THR A 143 3.91 19.60 0.06
CA THR A 143 4.08 18.17 -0.24
C THR A 143 3.75 17.28 0.95
N GLY A 144 4.14 17.67 2.16
CA GLY A 144 3.81 16.94 3.39
C GLY A 144 2.30 16.95 3.68
N SER A 145 1.63 18.09 3.50
CA SER A 145 0.17 18.18 3.69
C SER A 145 -0.60 17.39 2.64
N LYS A 146 -0.19 17.42 1.36
CA LYS A 146 -0.76 16.55 0.33
C LYS A 146 -0.61 15.07 0.70
N ARG A 147 0.58 14.67 1.14
CA ARG A 147 0.84 13.28 1.58
C ARG A 147 -0.11 12.85 2.72
N LYS A 148 -0.32 13.73 3.71
CA LYS A 148 -1.27 13.47 4.80
C LYS A 148 -2.70 13.27 4.29
N VAL A 149 -3.14 14.03 3.27
CA VAL A 149 -4.46 13.85 2.63
C VAL A 149 -4.61 12.45 2.03
N TRP A 150 -3.59 11.96 1.34
CA TRP A 150 -3.60 10.62 0.74
C TRP A 150 -3.50 9.50 1.77
N LEU A 151 -2.69 9.69 2.81
CA LEU A 151 -2.61 8.72 3.92
C LEU A 151 -3.94 8.61 4.67
N ALA A 152 -4.62 9.73 4.93
CA ALA A 152 -5.96 9.72 5.52
C ALA A 152 -6.94 8.94 4.65
N ALA A 153 -6.93 9.15 3.34
CA ALA A 153 -7.75 8.40 2.40
C ALA A 153 -7.41 6.91 2.37
N ALA A 154 -6.11 6.55 2.38
CA ALA A 154 -5.64 5.18 2.36
C ALA A 154 -6.22 4.37 3.53
N PHE A 155 -6.07 4.89 4.74
CA PHE A 155 -6.54 4.19 5.93
C PHE A 155 -8.06 4.21 6.08
N ALA A 156 -8.74 5.26 5.60
CA ALA A 156 -10.20 5.35 5.60
C ALA A 156 -10.87 4.55 4.48
N SER A 157 -10.15 4.18 3.42
CA SER A 157 -10.70 3.54 2.23
C SER A 157 -11.42 2.21 2.51
N GLY A 158 -11.00 1.48 3.54
CA GLY A 158 -11.47 0.12 3.78
C GLY A 158 -11.06 -0.88 2.69
N ALA A 159 -10.15 -0.48 1.78
CA ALA A 159 -9.67 -1.34 0.71
C ALA A 159 -9.02 -2.62 1.25
N ARG A 160 -9.16 -3.70 0.51
CA ARG A 160 -8.55 -4.99 0.88
C ARG A 160 -7.03 -4.96 0.83
N LEU A 161 -6.49 -4.17 -0.09
CA LEU A 161 -5.06 -3.97 -0.28
C LEU A 161 -4.76 -2.47 -0.25
N ILE A 162 -4.04 -2.01 0.76
CA ILE A 162 -3.57 -0.62 0.87
C ILE A 162 -2.10 -0.60 0.47
N LEU A 163 -1.75 0.28 -0.48
CA LEU A 163 -0.41 0.38 -1.05
C LEU A 163 0.10 1.81 -0.83
N ILE A 164 1.22 1.95 -0.12
CA ILE A 164 1.78 3.26 0.26
C ILE A 164 3.28 3.30 -0.03
N ASP A 165 3.68 4.27 -0.84
CA ASP A 165 5.08 4.55 -1.12
C ASP A 165 5.62 5.59 -0.14
N GLU A 166 6.69 5.27 0.57
CA GLU A 166 7.38 6.12 1.54
C GLU A 166 6.43 6.78 2.56
N PRO A 167 5.74 6.01 3.43
CA PRO A 167 4.66 6.51 4.28
C PRO A 167 5.06 7.66 5.22
N PHE A 168 6.34 7.79 5.56
CA PHE A 168 6.85 8.77 6.52
C PHE A 168 7.54 9.97 5.88
N ALA A 169 7.77 9.97 4.57
CA ALA A 169 8.48 11.04 3.89
C ALA A 169 7.75 12.39 4.03
N ALA A 170 8.49 13.46 4.33
CA ALA A 170 8.00 14.83 4.50
C ALA A 170 6.93 15.01 5.61
N LEU A 171 6.84 14.09 6.57
CA LEU A 171 5.97 14.23 7.73
C LEU A 171 6.70 14.85 8.91
N ASP A 172 5.98 15.69 9.67
CA ASP A 172 6.40 16.10 11.00
C ASP A 172 6.29 14.95 12.01
N ARG A 173 6.91 15.12 13.18
CA ARG A 173 6.98 14.08 14.21
C ARG A 173 5.61 13.60 14.69
N ALA A 174 4.64 14.49 14.85
CA ALA A 174 3.30 14.17 15.34
C ALA A 174 2.53 13.35 14.28
N SER A 175 2.58 13.78 13.03
CA SER A 175 1.98 13.07 11.90
C SER A 175 2.62 11.69 11.68
N ALA A 176 3.94 11.59 11.80
CA ALA A 176 4.64 10.31 11.69
C ALA A 176 4.22 9.33 12.82
N ALA A 177 3.99 9.82 14.05
CA ALA A 177 3.47 9.00 15.13
C ALA A 177 2.05 8.52 14.82
N CYS A 178 1.16 9.40 14.35
CA CYS A 178 -0.20 9.05 13.93
C CYS A 178 -0.19 7.96 12.85
N VAL A 179 0.62 8.12 11.80
CA VAL A 179 0.75 7.11 10.72
C VAL A 179 1.26 5.78 11.27
N ARG A 180 2.22 5.80 12.18
CA ARG A 180 2.76 4.59 12.83
C ARG A 180 1.66 3.83 13.59
N ASP A 181 0.80 4.52 14.32
CA ASP A 181 -0.30 3.91 15.07
C ASP A 181 -1.29 3.23 14.12
N TRP A 182 -1.63 3.87 13.00
CA TRP A 182 -2.50 3.30 11.97
C TRP A 182 -1.86 2.09 11.28
N LEU A 183 -0.58 2.13 10.96
CA LEU A 183 0.17 0.97 10.44
C LEU A 183 0.21 -0.16 11.46
N GLY A 184 0.33 0.16 12.76
CA GLY A 184 0.25 -0.83 13.85
C GLY A 184 -1.11 -1.50 13.96
N GLN A 185 -2.20 -0.79 13.65
CA GLN A 185 -3.54 -1.38 13.54
C GLN A 185 -3.66 -2.25 12.28
N ALA A 186 -3.16 -1.77 11.14
CA ALA A 186 -3.15 -2.54 9.89
C ALA A 186 -2.37 -3.85 10.03
N ALA A 187 -1.28 -3.86 10.80
CA ALA A 187 -0.48 -5.07 11.08
C ALA A 187 -1.27 -6.19 11.76
N LYS A 188 -2.33 -5.86 12.50
CA LYS A 188 -3.19 -6.81 13.22
C LYS A 188 -4.36 -7.31 12.36
N SER A 189 -4.52 -6.82 11.14
CA SER A 189 -5.63 -7.22 10.27
C SER A 189 -5.47 -8.69 9.83
N ALA A 190 -6.56 -9.46 9.94
CA ALA A 190 -6.62 -10.84 9.46
C ALA A 190 -7.22 -10.97 8.05
N SER A 191 -7.77 -9.89 7.49
CA SER A 191 -8.52 -9.92 6.21
C SER A 191 -8.06 -8.89 5.19
N ARG A 192 -7.28 -7.88 5.60
CA ARG A 192 -6.76 -6.81 4.74
C ARG A 192 -5.25 -6.78 4.82
N ALA A 193 -4.59 -6.44 3.72
CA ALA A 193 -3.16 -6.23 3.66
C ALA A 193 -2.83 -4.75 3.47
N CYS A 194 -1.82 -4.29 4.21
CA CYS A 194 -1.17 -3.01 3.98
C CYS A 194 0.27 -3.29 3.53
N VAL A 195 0.64 -2.79 2.36
CA VAL A 195 1.99 -2.91 1.81
C VAL A 195 2.59 -1.53 1.77
N ILE A 196 3.69 -1.35 2.45
CA ILE A 196 4.47 -0.11 2.40
C ILE A 196 5.78 -0.37 1.66
N ALA A 197 6.24 0.60 0.88
CA ALA A 197 7.57 0.60 0.30
C ALA A 197 8.41 1.67 0.99
N ASP A 198 9.61 1.29 1.46
CA ASP A 198 10.53 2.22 2.12
C ASP A 198 11.98 1.70 1.98
N TYR A 199 12.96 2.47 2.43
CA TYR A 199 14.37 2.08 2.47
C TYR A 199 14.71 1.21 3.68
N GLN A 200 13.98 1.36 4.77
CA GLN A 200 14.21 0.64 6.03
C GLN A 200 12.93 0.40 6.80
N ALA A 201 12.96 -0.61 7.65
CA ALA A 201 11.82 -0.97 8.46
C ALA A 201 11.53 0.11 9.51
N PRO A 202 10.29 0.60 9.61
CA PRO A 202 9.89 1.49 10.68
C PRO A 202 9.96 0.75 12.02
N ALA A 203 10.66 1.35 13.00
CA ALA A 203 10.87 0.74 14.30
C ALA A 203 9.53 0.50 15.05
N GLY A 204 9.44 -0.63 15.76
CA GLY A 204 8.33 -0.95 16.65
C GLY A 204 7.06 -1.46 15.98
N LEU A 205 7.07 -1.77 14.68
CA LEU A 205 5.95 -2.36 13.96
C LEU A 205 6.17 -3.86 13.73
N ALA A 206 5.15 -4.66 14.01
CA ALA A 206 5.11 -6.06 13.59
C ALA A 206 4.77 -6.12 12.11
N LEU A 207 5.74 -6.49 11.27
CA LEU A 207 5.57 -6.52 9.81
C LEU A 207 6.37 -7.67 9.20
N ARG A 208 5.90 -8.13 8.03
CA ARG A 208 6.68 -9.01 7.15
C ARG A 208 7.59 -8.14 6.30
N GLN A 209 8.75 -8.67 5.98
CA GLN A 209 9.71 -7.96 5.15
C GLN A 209 9.95 -8.70 3.84
N VAL A 210 10.02 -7.96 2.76
CA VAL A 210 10.35 -8.45 1.42
C VAL A 210 11.46 -7.58 0.86
N LEU A 211 12.64 -8.16 0.72
CA LEU A 211 13.76 -7.49 0.05
C LEU A 211 13.56 -7.55 -1.46
N LEU A 212 13.50 -6.38 -2.08
CA LEU A 212 13.49 -6.27 -3.54
C LEU A 212 14.92 -6.01 -4.03
N ARG A 213 15.47 -6.97 -4.74
CA ARG A 213 16.84 -6.89 -5.25
C ARG A 213 16.92 -7.48 -6.65
N GLN A 214 17.56 -6.77 -7.59
CA GLN A 214 17.78 -7.21 -8.98
C GLN A 214 16.48 -7.69 -9.68
N GLY A 215 15.35 -7.01 -9.41
CA GLY A 215 14.07 -7.37 -10.02
C GLY A 215 13.43 -8.65 -9.47
N GLN A 216 13.90 -9.14 -8.31
CA GLN A 216 13.36 -10.30 -7.60
C GLN A 216 12.94 -9.91 -6.18
N ALA A 217 11.92 -10.60 -5.64
CA ALA A 217 11.46 -10.44 -4.27
C ALA A 217 11.97 -11.61 -3.41
N HIS A 218 12.55 -11.29 -2.27
CA HIS A 218 13.06 -12.26 -1.31
C HIS A 218 12.40 -12.03 0.05
N ALA A 219 11.79 -13.07 0.63
CA ALA A 219 11.33 -13.02 2.02
C ALA A 219 12.54 -12.86 2.95
N ALA A 220 12.46 -11.93 3.90
CA ALA A 220 13.51 -11.64 4.87
C ALA A 220 13.06 -12.04 6.28
#